data_f681877ac570eeab4be61a338755f39a
#
_entry.id   f681877ac570eeab4be61a338755f39a
#
_cell.length_a   1.000
_cell.length_b   1.000
_cell.length_c   1.000
_cell.angle_alpha   90.00
_cell.angle_beta   90.00
_cell.angle_gamma   90.00
#
_symmetry.space_group_name_H-M   'P 1'
#
loop_
_entity.id
_entity.type
_entity.pdbx_description
1 polymer ?
#
loop_
_entity_poly.entity_id
_entity_poly.type
_entity_poly.pdbx_seq_one_letter_code
_entity_poly.pdbx_strand_id
1 'polypeptide(L)'
;MENKISMEELTNYCKNYGYIFQGSEIYGGLANTWDFGPLGVELKNNIKKAWTKKFIQEDINNVGLDSAILMNPKTWEASGHLKTFSDPLIDCKHCKTRHRADKLLEDLGIEDAGKFNNEELINYIRENHVKCPNCGSEDFTDIRNFNLMFKTFQGVTEDSKNTVYLRPETAQGIFVNFKNVERSMRLKLPFGIAQIGKSFRNEITPGNFIFRVREFDQMELEFFCKPGTELDWFKHYK
;
A
#
# COMPACT_ATOMS: atom_id res chain seq x y z
N MET A 1 -20.07 29.29 -2.27
CA MET A 1 -19.35 28.61 -1.16
C MET A 1 -19.47 27.10 -1.44
N GLU A 2 -18.37 26.45 -1.82
CA GLU A 2 -18.37 24.99 -1.92
C GLU A 2 -18.61 24.43 -0.51
N ASN A 3 -19.71 23.71 -0.32
CA ASN A 3 -19.94 22.93 0.90
C ASN A 3 -18.90 21.81 0.96
N LYS A 4 -17.78 22.06 1.59
CA LYS A 4 -16.78 21.03 1.87
C LYS A 4 -17.32 20.13 2.97
N ILE A 5 -17.72 18.91 2.60
CA ILE A 5 -18.09 17.86 3.54
C ILE A 5 -16.84 17.50 4.37
N SER A 6 -16.97 17.46 5.69
CA SER A 6 -15.90 17.01 6.57
C SER A 6 -15.69 15.49 6.47
N MET A 7 -14.51 15.02 6.86
CA MET A 7 -14.22 13.57 6.86
C MET A 7 -15.16 12.81 7.82
N GLU A 8 -15.55 13.42 8.91
CA GLU A 8 -16.48 12.85 9.89
C GLU A 8 -17.88 12.69 9.28
N GLU A 9 -18.41 13.75 8.65
CA GLU A 9 -19.69 13.70 7.95
C GLU A 9 -19.72 12.65 6.86
N LEU A 10 -18.64 12.55 6.04
CA LEU A 10 -18.49 11.54 5.00
C LEU A 10 -18.51 10.14 5.60
N THR A 11 -17.75 9.90 6.67
CA THR A 11 -17.68 8.60 7.34
C THR A 11 -19.05 8.19 7.89
N ASN A 12 -19.74 9.10 8.57
CA ASN A 12 -21.07 8.84 9.11
C ASN A 12 -22.09 8.56 8.00
N TYR A 13 -22.06 9.33 6.91
CA TYR A 13 -22.88 9.07 5.74
C TYR A 13 -22.65 7.66 5.19
N CYS A 14 -21.39 7.29 4.94
CA CYS A 14 -21.05 6.00 4.39
C CYS A 14 -21.48 4.82 5.27
N LYS A 15 -21.37 4.97 6.61
CA LYS A 15 -21.87 3.95 7.55
C LYS A 15 -23.40 3.84 7.53
N ASN A 16 -24.08 4.96 7.63
CA ASN A 16 -25.55 4.99 7.70
C ASN A 16 -26.23 4.44 6.44
N TYR A 17 -25.61 4.63 5.29
CA TYR A 17 -26.15 4.16 4.02
C TYR A 17 -25.57 2.81 3.54
N GLY A 18 -24.79 2.12 4.37
CA GLY A 18 -24.31 0.77 4.09
C GLY A 18 -23.25 0.71 2.98
N TYR A 19 -22.45 1.77 2.85
CA TYR A 19 -21.26 1.73 2.00
C TYR A 19 -20.10 1.00 2.69
N ILE A 20 -19.91 1.29 3.98
CA ILE A 20 -18.85 0.66 4.79
C ILE A 20 -19.34 0.44 6.21
N PHE A 21 -18.70 -0.51 6.89
CA PHE A 21 -18.83 -0.75 8.33
C PHE A 21 -17.44 -0.90 8.94
N GLN A 22 -17.32 -0.65 10.23
CA GLN A 22 -16.07 -0.98 10.93
C GLN A 22 -15.92 -2.51 10.99
N GLY A 23 -14.77 -3.02 10.58
CA GLY A 23 -14.52 -4.45 10.60
C GLY A 23 -14.63 -5.05 12.00
N SER A 24 -15.42 -6.13 12.15
CA SER A 24 -15.65 -6.81 13.43
C SER A 24 -16.28 -5.94 14.52
N GLU A 25 -17.16 -5.02 14.17
CA GLU A 25 -17.73 -4.00 15.07
C GLU A 25 -18.42 -4.62 16.30
N ILE A 26 -19.09 -5.77 16.16
CA ILE A 26 -19.75 -6.49 17.27
C ILE A 26 -18.80 -6.93 18.40
N TYR A 27 -17.49 -7.00 18.11
CA TYR A 27 -16.44 -7.31 19.08
C TYR A 27 -15.59 -6.09 19.46
N GLY A 28 -16.10 -4.87 19.22
CA GLY A 28 -15.39 -3.64 19.50
C GLY A 28 -14.55 -3.11 18.34
N GLY A 29 -14.60 -3.80 17.21
CA GLY A 29 -13.91 -3.41 15.99
C GLY A 29 -12.40 -3.71 15.99
N LEU A 30 -11.81 -3.71 14.81
CA LEU A 30 -10.36 -3.69 14.60
C LEU A 30 -9.97 -2.35 13.99
N ALA A 31 -9.04 -1.64 14.62
CA ALA A 31 -8.65 -0.30 14.22
C ALA A 31 -8.23 -0.23 12.74
N ASN A 32 -8.80 0.72 12.01
CA ASN A 32 -8.54 0.97 10.59
C ASN A 32 -8.75 -0.25 9.67
N THR A 33 -9.70 -1.09 10.04
CA THR A 33 -10.21 -2.19 9.23
C THR A 33 -11.68 -1.91 8.90
N TRP A 34 -12.02 -2.01 7.64
CA TRP A 34 -13.33 -1.65 7.13
C TRP A 34 -13.91 -2.75 6.25
N ASP A 35 -15.17 -3.06 6.46
CA ASP A 35 -15.96 -3.94 5.62
C ASP A 35 -16.75 -3.11 4.60
N PHE A 36 -16.81 -3.55 3.36
CA PHE A 36 -17.68 -2.93 2.37
C PHE A 36 -19.11 -3.48 2.55
N GLY A 37 -20.04 -2.60 2.87
CA GLY A 37 -21.45 -2.93 2.95
C GLY A 37 -22.11 -3.12 1.57
N PRO A 38 -23.41 -3.40 1.51
CA PRO A 38 -24.09 -3.72 0.24
C PRO A 38 -23.92 -2.67 -0.85
N LEU A 39 -24.09 -1.38 -0.55
CA LEU A 39 -23.87 -0.31 -1.53
C LEU A 39 -22.39 -0.10 -1.85
N GLY A 40 -21.51 -0.31 -0.88
CA GLY A 40 -20.06 -0.23 -1.07
C GLY A 40 -19.54 -1.31 -2.02
N VAL A 41 -20.06 -2.53 -1.92
CA VAL A 41 -19.73 -3.64 -2.83
C VAL A 41 -20.17 -3.33 -4.26
N GLU A 42 -21.38 -2.81 -4.45
CA GLU A 42 -21.87 -2.43 -5.78
C GLU A 42 -21.02 -1.33 -6.42
N LEU A 43 -20.71 -0.27 -5.67
CA LEU A 43 -19.83 0.81 -6.12
C LEU A 43 -18.44 0.28 -6.49
N LYS A 44 -17.84 -0.52 -5.62
CA LYS A 44 -16.54 -1.14 -5.82
C LYS A 44 -16.51 -2.03 -7.08
N ASN A 45 -17.55 -2.86 -7.27
CA ASN A 45 -17.64 -3.72 -8.44
C ASN A 45 -17.81 -2.91 -9.73
N ASN A 46 -18.58 -1.82 -9.71
CA ASN A 46 -18.72 -0.93 -10.85
C ASN A 46 -17.39 -0.27 -11.23
N ILE A 47 -16.60 0.17 -10.24
CA ILE A 47 -15.25 0.71 -10.47
C ILE A 47 -14.34 -0.36 -11.10
N LYS A 48 -14.34 -1.58 -10.54
CA LYS A 48 -13.54 -2.69 -11.09
C LYS A 48 -13.95 -3.05 -12.52
N LYS A 49 -15.24 -3.08 -12.80
CA LYS A 49 -15.77 -3.33 -14.16
C LYS A 49 -15.35 -2.25 -15.14
N ALA A 50 -15.48 -0.98 -14.76
CA ALA A 50 -15.07 0.15 -15.61
C ALA A 50 -13.57 0.10 -15.91
N TRP A 51 -12.74 -0.16 -14.92
CA TRP A 51 -11.29 -0.29 -15.08
C TRP A 51 -10.92 -1.49 -15.97
N THR A 52 -11.51 -2.66 -15.72
CA THR A 52 -11.29 -3.86 -16.54
C THR A 52 -11.69 -3.64 -17.98
N LYS A 53 -12.85 -3.01 -18.19
CA LYS A 53 -13.31 -2.67 -19.53
C LYS A 53 -12.31 -1.75 -20.24
N LYS A 54 -11.90 -0.66 -19.57
CA LYS A 54 -11.03 0.34 -20.17
C LYS A 54 -9.62 -0.18 -20.47
N PHE A 55 -8.99 -0.86 -19.52
CA PHE A 55 -7.57 -1.21 -19.60
C PHE A 55 -7.29 -2.64 -20.08
N ILE A 56 -8.27 -3.52 -20.10
CA ILE A 56 -8.07 -4.91 -20.55
C ILE A 56 -8.92 -5.20 -21.79
N GLN A 57 -10.20 -4.85 -21.79
CA GLN A 57 -11.12 -5.29 -22.86
C GLN A 57 -11.09 -4.38 -24.08
N GLU A 58 -10.86 -3.08 -23.90
CA GLU A 58 -10.78 -2.09 -24.99
C GLU A 58 -9.39 -1.99 -25.61
N ASP A 59 -8.35 -2.53 -24.99
CA ASP A 59 -6.98 -2.52 -25.50
C ASP A 59 -6.53 -3.92 -25.86
N ILE A 60 -6.26 -4.15 -27.14
CA ILE A 60 -5.84 -5.46 -27.68
C ILE A 60 -4.45 -5.89 -27.16
N ASN A 61 -3.64 -4.96 -26.66
CA ASN A 61 -2.31 -5.26 -26.16
C ASN A 61 -2.32 -5.77 -24.72
N ASN A 62 -3.44 -5.66 -24.00
CA ASN A 62 -3.49 -5.94 -22.58
C ASN A 62 -4.24 -7.25 -22.28
N VAL A 63 -3.71 -7.97 -21.29
CA VAL A 63 -4.33 -9.21 -20.79
C VAL A 63 -4.47 -9.18 -19.27
N GLY A 64 -5.45 -9.92 -18.76
CA GLY A 64 -5.68 -10.04 -17.31
C GLY A 64 -4.87 -11.16 -16.67
N LEU A 65 -4.51 -10.98 -15.41
CA LEU A 65 -3.88 -11.96 -14.55
C LEU A 65 -4.51 -11.91 -13.15
N ASP A 66 -4.61 -13.04 -12.49
CA ASP A 66 -4.91 -13.11 -11.05
C ASP A 66 -3.87 -14.01 -10.38
N SER A 67 -2.82 -13.41 -9.84
CA SER A 67 -1.75 -14.12 -9.13
C SER A 67 -2.10 -14.34 -7.66
N ALA A 68 -1.54 -15.37 -7.06
CA ALA A 68 -1.73 -15.68 -5.65
C ALA A 68 -1.23 -14.55 -4.74
N ILE A 69 -1.90 -14.37 -3.60
CA ILE A 69 -1.45 -13.44 -2.53
C ILE A 69 -0.15 -13.94 -1.89
N LEU A 70 -0.11 -15.25 -1.60
CA LEU A 70 1.08 -15.91 -1.05
C LEU A 70 2.02 -16.30 -2.18
N MET A 71 3.24 -15.79 -2.12
CA MET A 71 4.30 -16.07 -3.09
C MET A 71 5.54 -16.59 -2.39
N ASN A 72 6.42 -17.22 -3.14
CA ASN A 72 7.71 -17.64 -2.61
C ASN A 72 8.45 -16.42 -2.00
N PRO A 73 8.98 -16.52 -0.76
CA PRO A 73 9.69 -15.40 -0.10
C PRO A 73 10.83 -14.80 -0.90
N LYS A 74 11.46 -15.59 -1.79
CA LYS A 74 12.49 -15.11 -2.73
C LYS A 74 12.00 -14.00 -3.67
N THR A 75 10.70 -13.94 -3.95
CA THR A 75 10.11 -12.86 -4.74
C THR A 75 10.33 -11.51 -4.05
N TRP A 76 10.10 -11.47 -2.74
CA TRP A 76 10.23 -10.26 -1.91
C TRP A 76 11.68 -9.92 -1.59
N GLU A 77 12.54 -10.93 -1.55
CA GLU A 77 13.99 -10.75 -1.46
C GLU A 77 14.55 -10.13 -2.74
N ALA A 78 14.19 -10.70 -3.91
CA ALA A 78 14.64 -10.22 -5.22
C ALA A 78 14.12 -8.81 -5.54
N SER A 79 12.89 -8.48 -5.17
CA SER A 79 12.30 -7.14 -5.36
C SER A 79 12.78 -6.11 -4.33
N GLY A 80 13.55 -6.53 -3.30
CA GLY A 80 14.06 -5.64 -2.26
C GLY A 80 13.10 -5.35 -1.10
N HIS A 81 11.83 -5.77 -1.17
CA HIS A 81 10.83 -5.46 -0.14
C HIS A 81 11.23 -5.90 1.27
N LEU A 82 11.94 -7.01 1.41
CA LEU A 82 12.40 -7.45 2.73
C LEU A 82 13.44 -6.52 3.34
N LYS A 83 14.18 -5.76 2.54
CA LYS A 83 15.27 -4.88 3.00
C LYS A 83 14.85 -3.42 3.11
N THR A 84 14.08 -2.91 2.14
CA THR A 84 13.86 -1.48 1.97
C THR A 84 12.41 -1.04 2.18
N PHE A 85 11.46 -1.98 2.19
CA PHE A 85 10.06 -1.63 2.41
C PHE A 85 9.76 -1.46 3.90
N SER A 86 10.28 -0.37 4.47
CA SER A 86 10.20 -0.09 5.90
C SER A 86 10.00 1.39 6.17
N ASP A 87 9.29 1.70 7.27
CA ASP A 87 9.14 3.04 7.81
C ASP A 87 10.17 3.29 8.91
N PRO A 88 10.81 4.49 8.95
CA PRO A 88 11.67 4.90 10.04
C PRO A 88 10.81 5.30 11.25
N LEU A 89 10.81 4.50 12.31
CA LEU A 89 10.02 4.74 13.51
C LEU A 89 10.83 5.33 14.64
N ILE A 90 10.20 6.29 15.33
CA ILE A 90 10.72 6.94 16.52
C ILE A 90 9.62 7.01 17.59
N ASP A 91 9.94 6.70 18.83
CA ASP A 91 8.97 6.76 19.94
C ASP A 91 9.29 7.96 20.83
N CYS A 92 8.27 8.75 21.19
CA CYS A 92 8.41 9.76 22.23
C CYS A 92 8.61 9.07 23.59
N LYS A 93 9.70 9.38 24.32
CA LYS A 93 9.99 8.74 25.60
C LYS A 93 9.05 9.16 26.70
N HIS A 94 8.44 10.35 26.58
CA HIS A 94 7.50 10.88 27.57
C HIS A 94 6.09 10.26 27.45
N CYS A 95 5.42 10.46 26.32
CA CYS A 95 4.04 9.99 26.13
C CYS A 95 3.91 8.60 25.48
N LYS A 96 5.03 7.96 25.12
CA LYS A 96 5.10 6.65 24.45
C LYS A 96 4.41 6.59 23.08
N THR A 97 4.02 7.73 22.53
CA THR A 97 3.44 7.78 21.20
C THR A 97 4.51 7.48 20.16
N ARG A 98 4.16 6.63 19.21
CA ARG A 98 5.00 6.28 18.08
C ARG A 98 4.73 7.19 16.90
N HIS A 99 5.80 7.63 16.24
CA HIS A 99 5.75 8.47 15.05
C HIS A 99 6.63 7.88 13.95
N ARG A 100 6.33 8.26 12.71
CA ARG A 100 7.27 8.12 11.61
C ARG A 100 8.20 9.33 11.64
N ALA A 101 9.50 9.08 11.69
CA ALA A 101 10.50 10.15 11.79
C ALA A 101 10.50 11.08 10.56
N ASP A 102 10.35 10.51 9.36
CA ASP A 102 10.22 11.27 8.12
C ASP A 102 8.97 12.17 8.11
N LYS A 103 7.84 11.65 8.59
CA LYS A 103 6.58 12.44 8.67
C LYS A 103 6.65 13.58 9.68
N LEU A 104 7.33 13.39 10.82
CA LEU A 104 7.55 14.48 11.76
C LEU A 104 8.25 15.67 11.11
N LEU A 105 9.19 15.42 10.19
CA LEU A 105 9.90 16.48 9.46
C LEU A 105 9.08 17.05 8.31
N GLU A 106 8.35 16.23 7.56
CA GLU A 106 7.44 16.69 6.51
C GLU A 106 6.36 17.62 7.07
N ASP A 107 5.79 17.30 8.24
CA ASP A 107 4.78 18.13 8.91
C ASP A 107 5.35 19.50 9.38
N LEU A 108 6.67 19.62 9.51
CA LEU A 108 7.38 20.87 9.75
C LEU A 108 7.78 21.62 8.47
N GLY A 109 7.37 21.10 7.29
CA GLY A 109 7.64 21.72 6.00
C GLY A 109 8.98 21.33 5.37
N ILE A 110 9.65 20.28 5.87
CA ILE A 110 10.88 19.76 5.26
C ILE A 110 10.47 18.84 4.11
N GLU A 111 10.50 19.41 2.91
CA GLU A 111 10.32 18.65 1.67
C GLU A 111 11.32 17.53 1.58
N ASP A 112 11.34 16.48 1.05
CA ASP A 112 12.39 15.46 0.89
C ASP A 112 12.84 14.71 2.16
N ALA A 113 12.19 14.89 3.31
CA ALA A 113 12.55 14.15 4.53
C ALA A 113 12.52 12.62 4.35
N GLY A 114 11.68 12.12 3.45
CA GLY A 114 11.62 10.72 3.05
C GLY A 114 12.86 10.19 2.32
N LYS A 115 13.79 11.06 1.90
CA LYS A 115 15.08 10.67 1.29
C LYS A 115 16.21 10.55 2.30
N PHE A 116 16.02 11.05 3.52
CA PHE A 116 17.02 11.02 4.57
C PHE A 116 17.21 9.59 5.08
N ASN A 117 18.44 9.23 5.37
CA ASN A 117 18.73 8.01 6.13
C ASN A 117 18.43 8.21 7.64
N ASN A 118 18.47 7.14 8.42
CA ASN A 118 18.10 7.19 9.84
C ASN A 118 18.99 8.13 10.66
N GLU A 119 20.28 8.24 10.32
CA GLU A 119 21.23 9.13 11.01
C GLU A 119 20.92 10.59 10.70
N GLU A 120 20.64 10.91 9.45
CA GLU A 120 20.23 12.25 9.03
C GLU A 120 18.91 12.66 9.69
N LEU A 121 17.92 11.77 9.72
CA LEU A 121 16.62 12.02 10.37
C LEU A 121 16.78 12.30 11.86
N ILE A 122 17.52 11.45 12.61
CA ILE A 122 17.66 11.61 14.07
C ILE A 122 18.49 12.84 14.42
N ASN A 123 19.55 13.14 13.66
CA ASN A 123 20.35 14.33 13.86
C ASN A 123 19.52 15.59 13.62
N TYR A 124 18.76 15.64 12.54
CA TYR A 124 17.88 16.76 12.24
C TYR A 124 16.84 16.98 13.36
N ILE A 125 16.19 15.91 13.84
CA ILE A 125 15.22 15.96 14.93
C ILE A 125 15.85 16.57 16.20
N ARG A 126 17.07 16.14 16.55
CA ARG A 126 17.77 16.61 17.75
C ARG A 126 18.28 18.05 17.62
N GLU A 127 18.93 18.39 16.51
CA GLU A 127 19.53 19.71 16.27
C GLU A 127 18.46 20.82 16.14
N ASN A 128 17.30 20.50 15.62
CA ASN A 128 16.21 21.46 15.44
C ASN A 128 15.15 21.40 16.53
N HIS A 129 15.42 20.72 17.66
CA HIS A 129 14.53 20.66 18.81
C HIS A 129 13.09 20.29 18.44
N VAL A 130 12.92 19.30 17.56
CA VAL A 130 11.62 18.86 17.07
C VAL A 130 10.78 18.33 18.23
N LYS A 131 9.54 18.84 18.35
CA LYS A 131 8.64 18.50 19.44
C LYS A 131 7.68 17.40 19.07
N CYS A 132 7.39 16.52 20.01
CA CYS A 132 6.33 15.54 19.88
C CYS A 132 4.97 16.23 19.69
N PRO A 133 4.24 15.98 18.60
CA PRO A 133 2.95 16.61 18.34
C PRO A 133 1.91 16.32 19.43
N ASN A 134 2.07 15.22 20.16
CA ASN A 134 1.11 14.77 21.16
C ASN A 134 1.34 15.41 22.54
N CYS A 135 2.60 15.65 22.97
CA CYS A 135 2.88 16.13 24.33
C CYS A 135 3.93 17.25 24.41
N GLY A 136 4.50 17.69 23.29
CA GLY A 136 5.47 18.77 23.26
C GLY A 136 6.89 18.40 23.72
N SER A 137 7.16 17.16 24.14
CA SER A 137 8.50 16.70 24.55
C SER A 137 9.44 16.59 23.37
N GLU A 138 10.72 16.89 23.57
CA GLU A 138 11.80 16.73 22.59
C GLU A 138 12.58 15.41 22.78
N ASP A 139 12.22 14.62 23.81
CA ASP A 139 12.93 13.40 24.14
C ASP A 139 12.37 12.18 23.39
N PHE A 140 13.12 11.76 22.37
CA PHE A 140 12.79 10.64 21.51
C PHE A 140 13.79 9.48 21.66
N THR A 141 13.36 8.29 21.28
CA THR A 141 14.25 7.13 21.11
C THR A 141 15.14 7.29 19.88
N ASP A 142 16.05 6.33 19.66
CA ASP A 142 16.68 6.19 18.36
C ASP A 142 15.68 5.66 17.32
N ILE A 143 15.98 5.92 16.04
CA ILE A 143 15.15 5.47 14.92
C ILE A 143 15.40 3.98 14.67
N ARG A 144 14.31 3.25 14.46
CA ARG A 144 14.33 1.85 14.04
C ARG A 144 13.46 1.64 12.81
N ASN A 145 13.94 0.86 11.87
CA ASN A 145 13.17 0.51 10.69
C ASN A 145 12.14 -0.57 11.01
N PHE A 146 10.91 -0.33 10.59
CA PHE A 146 9.82 -1.29 10.71
C PHE A 146 9.39 -1.73 9.32
N ASN A 147 9.60 -3.00 8.99
CA ASN A 147 9.17 -3.55 7.71
C ASN A 147 7.65 -3.66 7.63
N LEU A 148 7.07 -3.14 6.55
CA LEU A 148 5.62 -3.07 6.34
C LEU A 148 5.01 -4.37 5.79
N MET A 149 5.81 -5.40 5.53
CA MET A 149 5.31 -6.71 5.11
C MET A 149 4.58 -7.42 6.25
N PHE A 150 3.34 -7.82 6.02
CA PHE A 150 2.69 -8.79 6.91
C PHE A 150 3.36 -10.16 6.78
N LYS A 151 3.80 -10.68 7.90
CA LYS A 151 4.46 -11.96 8.02
C LYS A 151 3.49 -13.01 8.54
N THR A 152 3.51 -14.19 7.95
CA THR A 152 2.75 -15.35 8.41
C THR A 152 3.56 -16.63 8.15
N PHE A 153 3.00 -17.80 8.45
CA PHE A 153 3.67 -19.07 8.32
C PHE A 153 2.83 -20.05 7.52
N GLN A 154 3.51 -20.88 6.74
CA GLN A 154 2.89 -21.97 6.00
C GLN A 154 3.30 -23.31 6.64
N GLY A 155 2.32 -24.16 6.93
CA GLY A 155 2.57 -25.44 7.63
C GLY A 155 2.31 -25.36 9.13
N VAL A 156 2.84 -26.33 9.89
CA VAL A 156 2.51 -26.52 11.31
C VAL A 156 3.48 -25.86 12.29
N THR A 157 4.61 -25.39 11.82
CA THR A 157 5.65 -24.74 12.65
C THR A 157 5.89 -23.30 12.26
N GLU A 158 6.00 -22.44 13.27
CA GLU A 158 6.30 -21.02 13.11
C GLU A 158 7.81 -20.79 13.12
N ASP A 159 8.49 -21.21 12.07
CA ASP A 159 9.93 -21.04 11.93
C ASP A 159 10.31 -20.23 10.67
N SER A 160 11.59 -19.93 10.55
CA SER A 160 12.10 -19.12 9.43
C SER A 160 11.95 -19.80 8.07
N LYS A 161 11.92 -21.14 8.02
CA LYS A 161 11.79 -21.91 6.78
C LYS A 161 10.36 -21.88 6.25
N ASN A 162 9.40 -21.75 7.16
CA ASN A 162 7.97 -21.74 6.88
C ASN A 162 7.40 -20.32 6.77
N THR A 163 8.25 -19.28 6.92
CA THR A 163 7.83 -17.91 6.83
C THR A 163 7.42 -17.54 5.41
N VAL A 164 6.22 -16.99 5.28
CA VAL A 164 5.69 -16.37 4.05
C VAL A 164 5.14 -14.98 4.36
N TYR A 165 4.88 -14.22 3.32
CA TYR A 165 4.42 -12.84 3.45
C TYR A 165 3.16 -12.62 2.63
N LEU A 166 2.25 -11.79 3.16
CA LEU A 166 1.15 -11.25 2.37
C LEU A 166 1.71 -10.20 1.42
N ARG A 167 1.32 -10.25 0.15
CA ARG A 167 1.84 -9.30 -0.86
C ARG A 167 1.49 -7.86 -0.50
N PRO A 168 2.46 -6.92 -0.54
CA PRO A 168 2.21 -5.50 -0.31
C PRO A 168 1.72 -4.76 -1.56
N GLU A 169 1.84 -5.39 -2.72
CA GLU A 169 1.40 -4.89 -4.03
C GLU A 169 1.21 -6.03 -5.03
N THR A 170 0.51 -5.77 -6.12
CA THR A 170 0.20 -6.77 -7.14
C THR A 170 1.27 -6.88 -8.22
N ALA A 171 2.18 -5.91 -8.34
CA ALA A 171 3.18 -5.83 -9.40
C ALA A 171 4.08 -7.06 -9.50
N GLN A 172 4.58 -7.60 -8.38
CA GLN A 172 5.47 -8.77 -8.41
C GLN A 172 4.79 -10.03 -8.93
N GLY A 173 3.48 -10.15 -8.70
CA GLY A 173 2.68 -11.22 -9.30
C GLY A 173 2.69 -11.16 -10.82
N ILE A 174 2.67 -9.96 -11.39
CA ILE A 174 2.79 -9.72 -12.83
C ILE A 174 4.20 -10.09 -13.32
N PHE A 175 5.24 -9.58 -12.66
CA PHE A 175 6.64 -9.83 -13.09
C PHE A 175 7.02 -11.30 -13.03
N VAL A 176 6.67 -12.04 -11.98
CA VAL A 176 7.01 -13.47 -11.88
C VAL A 176 6.25 -14.33 -12.90
N ASN A 177 5.11 -13.86 -13.38
CA ASN A 177 4.29 -14.55 -14.37
C ASN A 177 4.51 -14.05 -15.82
N PHE A 178 5.37 -13.06 -16.04
CA PHE A 178 5.59 -12.49 -17.38
C PHE A 178 5.81 -13.55 -18.45
N LYS A 179 6.77 -14.46 -18.27
CA LYS A 179 7.07 -15.52 -19.24
C LYS A 179 5.94 -16.54 -19.39
N ASN A 180 5.18 -16.80 -18.33
CA ASN A 180 4.02 -17.69 -18.39
C ASN A 180 2.94 -17.10 -19.28
N VAL A 181 2.64 -15.82 -19.10
CA VAL A 181 1.64 -15.08 -19.88
C VAL A 181 2.09 -14.93 -21.33
N GLU A 182 3.33 -14.46 -21.57
CA GLU A 182 3.92 -14.33 -22.91
C GLU A 182 3.77 -15.63 -23.70
N ARG A 183 4.18 -16.74 -23.11
CA ARG A 183 4.16 -18.06 -23.76
C ARG A 183 2.75 -18.59 -24.00
N SER A 184 1.88 -18.55 -22.97
CA SER A 184 0.54 -19.13 -23.05
C SER A 184 -0.37 -18.37 -24.00
N MET A 185 -0.24 -17.05 -24.03
CA MET A 185 -1.01 -16.17 -24.90
C MET A 185 -0.32 -15.88 -26.23
N ARG A 186 0.93 -16.41 -26.43
CA ARG A 186 1.76 -16.17 -27.64
C ARG A 186 1.97 -14.69 -27.94
N LEU A 187 2.11 -13.88 -26.87
CA LEU A 187 2.28 -12.45 -27.01
C LEU A 187 3.68 -12.08 -27.48
N LYS A 188 3.79 -10.91 -28.11
CA LYS A 188 5.05 -10.26 -28.46
C LYS A 188 4.99 -8.82 -27.97
N LEU A 189 6.14 -8.28 -27.55
CA LEU A 189 6.22 -6.88 -27.15
C LEU A 189 5.73 -5.94 -28.28
N PRO A 190 4.96 -4.92 -27.96
CA PRO A 190 4.55 -4.51 -26.61
C PRO A 190 3.27 -5.21 -26.14
N PHE A 191 3.15 -5.46 -24.83
CA PHE A 191 1.89 -5.88 -24.21
C PHE A 191 1.86 -5.53 -22.74
N GLY A 192 0.66 -5.43 -22.19
CA GLY A 192 0.42 -5.18 -20.78
C GLY A 192 -0.19 -6.38 -20.08
N ILE A 193 0.14 -6.53 -18.81
CA ILE A 193 -0.50 -7.48 -17.89
C ILE A 193 -1.15 -6.71 -16.77
N ALA A 194 -2.45 -6.89 -16.61
CA ALA A 194 -3.26 -6.16 -15.63
C ALA A 194 -3.77 -7.12 -14.55
N GLN A 195 -3.81 -6.65 -13.32
CA GLN A 195 -4.34 -7.39 -12.19
C GLN A 195 -5.17 -6.51 -11.27
N ILE A 196 -6.28 -7.05 -10.77
CA ILE A 196 -7.04 -6.51 -9.64
C ILE A 196 -6.92 -7.49 -8.50
N GLY A 197 -6.51 -7.03 -7.32
CA GLY A 197 -6.37 -7.93 -6.19
C GLY A 197 -6.14 -7.23 -4.86
N LYS A 198 -6.24 -8.00 -3.78
CA LYS A 198 -5.92 -7.54 -2.43
C LYS A 198 -4.42 -7.39 -2.25
N SER A 199 -4.05 -6.32 -1.54
CA SER A 199 -2.70 -6.04 -1.07
C SER A 199 -2.73 -5.67 0.41
N PHE A 200 -1.59 -5.85 1.09
CA PHE A 200 -1.52 -5.77 2.55
C PHE A 200 -0.25 -5.01 2.96
N ARG A 201 -0.43 -3.94 3.75
CA ARG A 201 0.69 -3.18 4.31
C ARG A 201 0.47 -2.97 5.79
N ASN A 202 1.39 -3.40 6.62
CA ASN A 202 1.31 -3.26 8.07
C ASN A 202 1.60 -1.81 8.48
N GLU A 203 0.74 -0.91 8.04
CA GLU A 203 0.83 0.53 8.30
C GLU A 203 0.88 0.83 9.78
N ILE A 204 1.82 1.66 10.19
CA ILE A 204 2.02 2.04 11.60
C ILE A 204 1.03 3.14 12.01
N THR A 205 0.79 4.08 11.11
CA THR A 205 -0.16 5.18 11.32
C THR A 205 -1.27 5.12 10.27
N PRO A 206 -2.11 4.07 10.28
CA PRO A 206 -3.26 4.03 9.40
C PRO A 206 -4.25 5.12 9.81
N GLY A 207 -5.05 5.59 8.85
CA GLY A 207 -6.00 6.65 9.15
C GLY A 207 -6.72 7.19 7.94
N ASN A 208 -7.36 8.35 8.10
CA ASN A 208 -8.16 8.98 7.06
C ASN A 208 -9.18 8.04 6.44
N PHE A 209 -10.02 7.43 7.32
CA PHE A 209 -11.09 6.57 6.88
C PHE A 209 -10.58 5.36 6.09
N ILE A 210 -11.06 5.11 4.86
CA ILE A 210 -10.61 4.00 4.00
C ILE A 210 -9.38 4.35 3.16
N PHE A 211 -8.85 5.57 3.24
CA PHE A 211 -7.77 6.03 2.37
C PHE A 211 -6.39 5.49 2.76
N ARG A 212 -6.20 5.12 4.02
CA ARG A 212 -4.96 4.51 4.49
C ARG A 212 -5.26 3.36 5.46
N VAL A 213 -5.42 2.18 4.91
CA VAL A 213 -5.79 0.94 5.61
C VAL A 213 -4.73 -0.13 5.39
N ARG A 214 -4.77 -1.20 6.21
CA ARG A 214 -3.79 -2.28 6.14
C ARG A 214 -4.12 -3.33 5.08
N GLU A 215 -5.38 -3.45 4.71
CA GLU A 215 -5.88 -4.34 3.67
C GLU A 215 -6.67 -3.52 2.65
N PHE A 216 -6.28 -3.53 1.39
CA PHE A 216 -6.90 -2.73 0.34
C PHE A 216 -6.94 -3.46 -1.00
N ASP A 217 -7.79 -3.00 -1.90
CA ASP A 217 -7.77 -3.46 -3.28
C ASP A 217 -6.86 -2.57 -4.11
N GLN A 218 -6.11 -3.19 -5.01
CA GLN A 218 -5.23 -2.52 -5.95
C GLN A 218 -5.58 -2.96 -7.37
N MET A 219 -5.50 -2.03 -8.30
CA MET A 219 -5.65 -2.27 -9.73
C MET A 219 -4.38 -1.78 -10.40
N GLU A 220 -3.62 -2.68 -10.98
CA GLU A 220 -2.32 -2.41 -11.60
C GLU A 220 -2.27 -2.94 -13.02
N LEU A 221 -1.62 -2.18 -13.90
CA LEU A 221 -1.29 -2.56 -15.26
C LEU A 221 0.21 -2.30 -15.48
N GLU A 222 0.97 -3.34 -15.69
CA GLU A 222 2.38 -3.27 -16.07
C GLU A 222 2.50 -3.46 -17.58
N PHE A 223 2.97 -2.41 -18.28
CA PHE A 223 3.09 -2.42 -19.72
C PHE A 223 4.54 -2.58 -20.15
N PHE A 224 4.80 -3.63 -20.90
CA PHE A 224 6.13 -4.04 -21.35
C PHE A 224 6.33 -3.62 -22.79
N CYS A 225 7.30 -2.76 -23.06
CA CYS A 225 7.62 -2.29 -24.39
C CYS A 225 9.11 -2.43 -24.69
N LYS A 226 9.46 -2.27 -25.95
CA LYS A 226 10.86 -2.26 -26.38
C LYS A 226 11.55 -1.01 -25.85
N PRO A 227 12.77 -1.11 -25.27
CA PRO A 227 13.54 0.08 -24.86
C PRO A 227 13.64 1.13 -25.97
N GLY A 228 13.41 2.40 -25.62
CA GLY A 228 13.40 3.53 -26.53
C GLY A 228 12.03 3.83 -27.16
N THR A 229 10.98 3.05 -26.85
CA THR A 229 9.60 3.31 -27.33
C THR A 229 8.64 3.72 -26.21
N GLU A 230 9.12 3.85 -24.99
CA GLU A 230 8.33 4.10 -23.79
C GLU A 230 7.56 5.42 -23.82
N LEU A 231 8.12 6.48 -24.41
CA LEU A 231 7.46 7.77 -24.53
C LEU A 231 6.25 7.75 -25.48
N ASP A 232 6.32 6.94 -26.53
CA ASP A 232 5.21 6.81 -27.47
C ASP A 232 4.06 6.06 -26.84
N TRP A 233 4.36 5.00 -26.07
CA TRP A 233 3.35 4.24 -25.32
C TRP A 233 2.78 5.05 -24.16
N PHE A 234 3.60 5.86 -23.49
CA PHE A 234 3.09 6.79 -22.48
C PHE A 234 2.07 7.78 -23.07
N LYS A 235 2.30 8.29 -24.28
CA LYS A 235 1.34 9.17 -24.98
C LYS A 235 0.06 8.41 -25.37
N HIS A 236 0.16 7.11 -25.70
CA HIS A 236 -1.00 6.28 -26.02
C HIS A 236 -1.95 6.13 -24.83
N TYR A 237 -1.40 6.00 -23.60
CA TYR A 237 -2.19 5.83 -22.39
C TYR A 237 -2.58 7.15 -21.67
N LYS A 238 -2.05 8.30 -22.09
CA LYS A 238 -2.41 9.62 -21.56
C LYS A 238 -3.69 10.15 -22.18
#